data_0d0d25628fdd60147aa1932751d12f92
#
_entry.id   0d0d25628fdd60147aa1932751d12f92
#
_cell.length_a   1.000
_cell.length_b   1.000
_cell.length_c   1.000
_cell.angle_alpha   90.00
_cell.angle_beta   90.00
_cell.angle_gamma   90.00
#
_symmetry.space_group_name_H-M   'P 1'
#
loop_
_entity.id
_entity.type
_entity.pdbx_description
1 polymer ?
#
loop_
_entity_poly.entity_id
_entity_poly.type
_entity_poly.pdbx_seq_one_letter_code
_entity_poly.pdbx_strand_id
1 'polypeptide(L)'
;RLKKVWKAASESAGQIIMFIDELHTVVGAGAAEGAMDAGNILKPMLARGELRCIGATTLNEYRKYIEKDSALERRFQPVMVKEPSVEDTISILRGLRERYEVHHGVRIKDAALVAAAVLSNRYINDRFLPDKAIDLVDEAAARLRTEIDSLPTELDESKRRILQLEIEAQALGKEEDAQSKDRLAKLNEELAKLRKENDELVKRWDAEKASIARVREVKKEIDAVKNQMEQAERDYDLNKMAELKYGRLPELQKELAALSKKDENGNDNVMLKEEVDEEDIAKVVSTWTGIPVARLGTGERAKLVHLEEILHEHVIGQNEAVKAVSEAVIRARAGIKDPNRPIGSFIFLGPTGVGKTELAKTLAEILFDDERNMVRIDMSEYMEKHTVSRLIGAPPGYVGYDEGGQLTEAVRRHPYSVILLDEIEKAHAD
;
A
#
# COMPACT_ATOMS: atom_id res chain seq x y z
N ARG A 1 -7.42 -34.88 16.02
CA ARG A 1 -6.45 -34.04 16.76
C ARG A 1 -7.17 -32.94 17.55
N LEU A 2 -8.12 -32.21 17.03
CA LEU A 2 -8.91 -31.15 17.70
C LEU A 2 -9.58 -31.65 18.99
N LYS A 3 -10.25 -32.84 18.98
CA LYS A 3 -10.87 -33.44 20.18
C LYS A 3 -9.88 -33.63 21.33
N LYS A 4 -8.61 -33.99 21.05
CA LYS A 4 -7.60 -34.17 22.11
C LYS A 4 -7.19 -32.83 22.71
N VAL A 5 -7.04 -31.79 21.91
CA VAL A 5 -6.70 -30.44 22.38
C VAL A 5 -7.82 -29.87 23.25
N TRP A 6 -9.07 -29.99 22.79
CA TRP A 6 -10.23 -29.51 23.55
C TRP A 6 -10.42 -30.24 24.85
N LYS A 7 -10.22 -31.58 24.84
CA LYS A 7 -10.29 -32.37 26.07
C LYS A 7 -9.20 -31.95 27.06
N ALA A 8 -7.97 -31.77 26.62
CA ALA A 8 -6.89 -31.30 27.48
C ALA A 8 -7.16 -29.89 28.04
N ALA A 9 -7.71 -28.98 27.24
CA ALA A 9 -8.10 -27.66 27.71
C ALA A 9 -9.25 -27.70 28.75
N SER A 10 -10.24 -28.57 28.55
CA SER A 10 -11.34 -28.80 29.48
C SER A 10 -10.85 -29.39 30.81
N GLU A 11 -9.91 -30.36 30.77
CA GLU A 11 -9.34 -31.00 31.95
C GLU A 11 -8.43 -30.07 32.77
N SER A 12 -8.00 -28.92 32.19
CA SER A 12 -7.16 -27.92 32.87
C SER A 12 -7.88 -27.07 33.93
N ALA A 13 -9.14 -27.33 34.20
CA ALA A 13 -9.96 -26.59 35.18
C ALA A 13 -9.96 -25.07 34.98
N GLY A 14 -9.90 -24.61 33.71
CA GLY A 14 -9.96 -23.20 33.34
C GLY A 14 -8.62 -22.44 33.41
N GLN A 15 -7.51 -23.12 33.58
CA GLN A 15 -6.17 -22.53 33.53
C GLN A 15 -5.72 -22.22 32.09
N ILE A 16 -6.34 -22.88 31.10
CA ILE A 16 -6.06 -22.65 29.67
C ILE A 16 -7.17 -21.82 29.05
N ILE A 17 -6.80 -20.71 28.43
CA ILE A 17 -7.68 -19.90 27.59
C ILE A 17 -7.33 -20.23 26.13
N MET A 18 -8.31 -20.74 25.39
CA MET A 18 -8.13 -21.02 23.96
C MET A 18 -8.45 -19.79 23.13
N PHE A 19 -7.58 -19.48 22.19
CA PHE A 19 -7.85 -18.51 21.13
C PHE A 19 -8.13 -19.28 19.83
N ILE A 20 -9.26 -18.95 19.18
CA ILE A 20 -9.65 -19.52 17.89
C ILE A 20 -9.79 -18.36 16.91
N ASP A 21 -8.84 -18.29 15.99
CA ASP A 21 -8.95 -17.37 14.86
C ASP A 21 -9.94 -17.90 13.83
N GLU A 22 -10.61 -17.00 13.12
CA GLU A 22 -11.68 -17.35 12.17
C GLU A 22 -12.69 -18.36 12.74
N LEU A 23 -13.25 -18.08 13.92
CA LEU A 23 -14.17 -18.95 14.63
C LEU A 23 -15.28 -19.49 13.73
N HIS A 24 -15.73 -18.70 12.75
CA HIS A 24 -16.76 -19.09 11.79
C HIS A 24 -16.40 -20.33 10.96
N THR A 25 -15.11 -20.58 10.71
CA THR A 25 -14.65 -21.78 9.98
C THR A 25 -14.88 -23.05 10.77
N VAL A 26 -14.76 -22.97 12.09
CA VAL A 26 -14.98 -24.09 13.01
C VAL A 26 -16.47 -24.39 13.17
N VAL A 27 -17.31 -23.33 13.11
CA VAL A 27 -18.77 -23.41 13.34
C VAL A 27 -19.52 -23.70 12.05
N GLY A 28 -19.09 -23.10 10.92
CA GLY A 28 -19.74 -23.23 9.62
C GLY A 28 -19.32 -24.43 8.77
N ALA A 29 -18.35 -25.23 9.22
CA ALA A 29 -17.79 -26.34 8.46
C ALA A 29 -18.76 -27.53 8.24
N GLY A 30 -20.00 -27.46 8.73
CA GLY A 30 -20.99 -28.52 8.60
C GLY A 30 -21.70 -28.63 7.24
N ALA A 31 -21.33 -27.81 6.23
CA ALA A 31 -21.96 -27.84 4.92
C ALA A 31 -21.37 -28.86 3.93
N ALA A 32 -20.24 -29.48 4.21
CA ALA A 32 -19.66 -30.54 3.38
C ALA A 32 -20.00 -31.91 3.98
N GLU A 33 -20.66 -32.77 3.21
CA GLU A 33 -20.98 -34.15 3.59
C GLU A 33 -19.71 -34.89 4.04
N GLY A 34 -19.66 -35.26 5.33
CA GLY A 34 -18.58 -36.03 5.93
C GLY A 34 -17.60 -35.26 6.82
N ALA A 35 -17.65 -33.95 6.92
CA ALA A 35 -16.91 -33.18 7.91
C ALA A 35 -17.63 -33.26 9.27
N MET A 36 -16.98 -33.84 10.28
CA MET A 36 -17.47 -33.83 11.65
C MET A 36 -17.57 -32.38 12.12
N ASP A 37 -18.77 -31.89 12.32
CA ASP A 37 -19.05 -30.54 12.74
C ASP A 37 -18.33 -30.26 14.08
N ALA A 38 -17.21 -29.57 13.99
CA ALA A 38 -16.43 -29.18 15.15
C ALA A 38 -17.24 -28.26 16.07
N GLY A 39 -18.21 -27.53 15.54
CA GLY A 39 -19.15 -26.72 16.29
C GLY A 39 -20.02 -27.56 17.23
N ASN A 40 -20.47 -28.75 16.80
CA ASN A 40 -21.27 -29.62 17.65
C ASN A 40 -20.50 -30.19 18.86
N ILE A 41 -19.19 -30.21 18.83
CA ILE A 41 -18.37 -30.60 19.97
C ILE A 41 -18.08 -29.37 20.85
N LEU A 42 -17.85 -28.23 20.26
CA LEU A 42 -17.55 -26.96 20.96
C LEU A 42 -18.76 -26.48 21.79
N LYS A 43 -19.96 -26.49 21.19
CA LYS A 43 -21.20 -26.02 21.82
C LYS A 43 -21.49 -26.62 23.22
N PRO A 44 -21.43 -27.94 23.43
CA PRO A 44 -21.66 -28.54 24.78
C PRO A 44 -20.60 -28.12 25.77
N MET A 45 -19.34 -28.02 25.38
CA MET A 45 -18.22 -27.67 26.29
C MET A 45 -18.31 -26.20 26.72
N LEU A 46 -18.68 -25.29 25.82
CA LEU A 46 -18.98 -23.91 26.16
C LEU A 46 -20.22 -23.79 27.05
N ALA A 47 -21.22 -24.66 26.82
CA ALA A 47 -22.47 -24.68 27.62
C ALA A 47 -22.22 -25.02 29.08
N ARG A 48 -21.32 -25.93 29.34
CA ARG A 48 -20.97 -26.39 30.69
C ARG A 48 -19.92 -25.53 31.39
N GLY A 49 -19.41 -24.48 30.68
CA GLY A 49 -18.31 -23.64 31.20
C GLY A 49 -16.96 -24.38 31.35
N GLU A 50 -16.82 -25.54 30.70
CA GLU A 50 -15.63 -26.36 30.73
C GLU A 50 -14.48 -25.78 29.91
N LEU A 51 -14.82 -24.90 28.96
CA LEU A 51 -13.87 -24.29 28.03
C LEU A 51 -13.94 -22.76 28.10
N ARG A 52 -12.80 -22.12 28.32
CA ARG A 52 -12.62 -20.69 28.16
C ARG A 52 -12.08 -20.40 26.78
N CYS A 53 -12.83 -19.66 25.96
CA CYS A 53 -12.51 -19.45 24.56
C CYS A 53 -12.67 -17.99 24.17
N ILE A 54 -11.70 -17.48 23.44
CA ILE A 54 -11.77 -16.21 22.73
C ILE A 54 -11.83 -16.55 21.24
N GLY A 55 -12.88 -16.11 20.55
CA GLY A 55 -13.04 -16.31 19.12
C GLY A 55 -12.87 -14.99 18.38
N ALA A 56 -12.09 -14.97 17.31
CA ALA A 56 -12.00 -13.84 16.39
C ALA A 56 -12.77 -14.17 15.10
N THR A 57 -13.45 -13.17 14.55
CA THR A 57 -14.18 -13.29 13.28
C THR A 57 -14.49 -11.90 12.72
N THR A 58 -14.90 -11.83 11.46
CA THR A 58 -15.38 -10.59 10.85
C THR A 58 -16.85 -10.34 11.18
N LEU A 59 -17.32 -9.09 11.08
CA LEU A 59 -18.71 -8.72 11.32
C LEU A 59 -19.69 -9.47 10.41
N ASN A 60 -19.32 -9.65 9.13
CA ASN A 60 -20.18 -10.32 8.16
C ASN A 60 -20.31 -11.82 8.49
N GLU A 61 -19.20 -12.45 8.84
CA GLU A 61 -19.16 -13.86 9.24
C GLU A 61 -19.84 -14.09 10.59
N TYR A 62 -19.70 -13.15 11.54
CA TYR A 62 -20.42 -13.18 12.81
C TYR A 62 -21.95 -13.21 12.57
N ARG A 63 -22.48 -12.28 11.76
CA ARG A 63 -23.91 -12.23 11.42
C ARG A 63 -24.39 -13.47 10.70
N LYS A 64 -23.56 -14.03 9.82
CA LYS A 64 -23.92 -15.18 8.99
C LYS A 64 -23.91 -16.50 9.76
N TYR A 65 -22.97 -16.71 10.66
CA TYR A 65 -22.71 -18.01 11.29
C TYR A 65 -22.90 -18.04 12.80
N ILE A 66 -22.65 -16.96 13.54
CA ILE A 66 -22.70 -16.94 15.01
C ILE A 66 -24.04 -16.41 15.49
N GLU A 67 -24.49 -15.24 15.01
CA GLU A 67 -25.72 -14.58 15.42
C GLU A 67 -26.98 -15.42 15.06
N LYS A 68 -26.94 -16.20 13.99
CA LYS A 68 -28.02 -17.11 13.60
C LYS A 68 -28.10 -18.38 14.44
N ASP A 69 -27.03 -18.70 15.17
CA ASP A 69 -26.99 -19.86 16.04
C ASP A 69 -27.21 -19.45 17.51
N SER A 70 -28.45 -19.54 17.97
CA SER A 70 -28.84 -19.15 19.33
C SER A 70 -28.06 -19.83 20.46
N ALA A 71 -27.44 -20.98 20.16
CA ALA A 71 -26.59 -21.69 21.12
C ALA A 71 -25.22 -21.05 21.25
N LEU A 72 -24.66 -20.46 20.21
CA LEU A 72 -23.39 -19.74 20.21
C LEU A 72 -23.55 -18.31 20.66
N GLU A 73 -24.56 -17.60 20.13
CA GLU A 73 -24.88 -16.22 20.48
C GLU A 73 -24.93 -15.98 21.99
N ARG A 74 -25.61 -16.90 22.73
CA ARG A 74 -25.74 -16.81 24.19
C ARG A 74 -24.46 -17.15 24.97
N ARG A 75 -23.43 -17.65 24.32
CA ARG A 75 -22.20 -18.12 24.96
C ARG A 75 -20.96 -17.30 24.66
N PHE A 76 -21.03 -16.54 23.58
CA PHE A 76 -20.00 -15.55 23.23
C PHE A 76 -20.52 -14.14 23.46
N GLN A 77 -19.85 -13.38 24.30
CA GLN A 77 -20.11 -11.98 24.41
C GLN A 77 -19.36 -11.25 23.30
N PRO A 78 -20.05 -10.54 22.39
CA PRO A 78 -19.40 -9.81 21.32
C PRO A 78 -18.60 -8.63 21.87
N VAL A 79 -17.34 -8.53 21.47
CA VAL A 79 -16.46 -7.40 21.74
C VAL A 79 -16.05 -6.81 20.40
N MET A 80 -16.55 -5.59 20.14
CA MET A 80 -16.25 -4.90 18.90
C MET A 80 -14.86 -4.30 18.94
N VAL A 81 -13.97 -4.76 18.05
CA VAL A 81 -12.66 -4.16 17.80
C VAL A 81 -12.80 -3.25 16.60
N LYS A 82 -12.63 -1.94 16.82
CA LYS A 82 -12.73 -0.92 15.77
C LYS A 82 -11.39 -0.77 15.05
N GLU A 83 -11.49 -0.28 13.81
CA GLU A 83 -10.33 0.20 13.06
C GLU A 83 -9.63 1.33 13.84
N PRO A 84 -8.29 1.31 13.95
CA PRO A 84 -7.55 2.37 14.63
C PRO A 84 -7.61 3.68 13.83
N SER A 85 -7.43 4.79 14.54
CA SER A 85 -7.28 6.11 13.91
C SER A 85 -5.95 6.22 13.15
N VAL A 86 -5.80 7.26 12.33
CA VAL A 86 -4.52 7.56 11.66
C VAL A 86 -3.41 7.77 12.68
N GLU A 87 -3.68 8.46 13.78
CA GLU A 87 -2.72 8.72 14.86
C GLU A 87 -2.29 7.44 15.58
N ASP A 88 -3.25 6.57 15.90
CA ASP A 88 -2.96 5.24 16.45
C ASP A 88 -2.13 4.39 15.49
N THR A 89 -2.46 4.45 14.19
CA THR A 89 -1.74 3.73 13.15
C THR A 89 -0.28 4.21 13.03
N ILE A 90 -0.02 5.52 13.11
CA ILE A 90 1.35 6.06 13.15
C ILE A 90 2.11 5.49 14.35
N SER A 91 1.47 5.42 15.50
CA SER A 91 2.08 4.86 16.72
C SER A 91 2.40 3.37 16.56
N ILE A 92 1.49 2.60 15.94
CA ILE A 92 1.71 1.18 15.60
C ILE A 92 2.90 1.03 14.64
N LEU A 93 2.93 1.82 13.56
CA LEU A 93 4.02 1.78 12.57
C LEU A 93 5.38 2.11 13.20
N ARG A 94 5.43 3.10 14.11
CA ARG A 94 6.66 3.41 14.87
C ARG A 94 7.13 2.22 15.71
N GLY A 95 6.20 1.50 16.33
CA GLY A 95 6.50 0.29 17.08
C GLY A 95 7.02 -0.86 16.22
N LEU A 96 6.57 -0.95 14.95
CA LEU A 96 6.98 -1.98 14.00
C LEU A 96 8.24 -1.61 13.22
N ARG A 97 8.61 -0.33 13.16
CA ARG A 97 9.67 0.22 12.33
C ARG A 97 10.97 -0.58 12.40
N GLU A 98 11.48 -0.83 13.60
CA GLU A 98 12.75 -1.53 13.80
C GLU A 98 12.76 -2.94 13.18
N ARG A 99 11.63 -3.66 13.29
CA ARG A 99 11.49 -5.00 12.72
C ARG A 99 11.52 -4.98 11.19
N TYR A 100 10.86 -4.02 10.56
CA TYR A 100 10.88 -3.86 9.11
C TYR A 100 12.24 -3.40 8.60
N GLU A 101 12.92 -2.48 9.30
CA GLU A 101 14.27 -2.06 9.00
C GLU A 101 15.27 -3.23 9.03
N VAL A 102 15.15 -4.12 10.02
CA VAL A 102 16.00 -5.32 10.11
C VAL A 102 15.65 -6.34 9.01
N HIS A 103 14.35 -6.53 8.75
CA HIS A 103 13.91 -7.51 7.75
C HIS A 103 14.35 -7.14 6.33
N HIS A 104 14.11 -5.90 5.93
CA HIS A 104 14.47 -5.43 4.58
C HIS A 104 15.91 -4.95 4.49
N GLY A 105 16.52 -4.58 5.60
CA GLY A 105 17.90 -4.04 5.64
C GLY A 105 17.99 -2.62 5.09
N VAL A 106 16.93 -1.82 5.24
CA VAL A 106 16.85 -0.40 4.85
C VAL A 106 16.46 0.44 6.05
N ARG A 107 16.66 1.76 5.98
CA ARG A 107 16.17 2.71 7.00
C ARG A 107 14.79 3.24 6.57
N ILE A 108 13.93 3.54 7.56
CA ILE A 108 12.60 4.10 7.31
C ILE A 108 12.48 5.41 8.06
N LYS A 109 12.29 6.51 7.33
CA LYS A 109 12.08 7.83 7.95
C LYS A 109 10.74 7.90 8.64
N ASP A 110 10.64 8.67 9.74
CA ASP A 110 9.36 8.89 10.43
C ASP A 110 8.32 9.54 9.52
N ALA A 111 8.76 10.44 8.65
CA ALA A 111 7.91 11.06 7.63
C ALA A 111 7.27 10.03 6.68
N ALA A 112 7.98 8.95 6.33
CA ALA A 112 7.42 7.85 5.53
C ALA A 112 6.31 7.10 6.27
N LEU A 113 6.45 6.88 7.59
CA LEU A 113 5.41 6.24 8.42
C LEU A 113 4.15 7.11 8.50
N VAL A 114 4.34 8.42 8.70
CA VAL A 114 3.23 9.39 8.69
C VAL A 114 2.55 9.39 7.32
N ALA A 115 3.32 9.47 6.24
CA ALA A 115 2.80 9.42 4.88
C ALA A 115 2.01 8.12 4.61
N ALA A 116 2.54 6.97 5.03
CA ALA A 116 1.86 5.68 4.87
C ALA A 116 0.49 5.64 5.55
N ALA A 117 0.38 6.13 6.79
CA ALA A 117 -0.88 6.19 7.51
C ALA A 117 -1.88 7.18 6.88
N VAL A 118 -1.41 8.38 6.52
CA VAL A 118 -2.26 9.44 5.95
C VAL A 118 -2.71 9.09 4.53
N LEU A 119 -1.77 8.71 3.65
CA LEU A 119 -2.07 8.42 2.25
C LEU A 119 -2.91 7.15 2.10
N SER A 120 -2.63 6.09 2.89
CA SER A 120 -3.46 4.89 2.86
C SER A 120 -4.88 5.16 3.33
N ASN A 121 -5.07 5.93 4.40
CA ASN A 121 -6.40 6.29 4.86
C ASN A 121 -7.18 7.13 3.84
N ARG A 122 -6.47 7.99 3.10
CA ARG A 122 -7.06 8.90 2.14
C ARG A 122 -7.34 8.25 0.79
N TYR A 123 -6.46 7.39 0.30
CA TYR A 123 -6.47 6.90 -1.09
C TYR A 123 -6.75 5.41 -1.26
N ILE A 124 -6.72 4.61 -0.18
CA ILE A 124 -6.98 3.17 -0.23
C ILE A 124 -8.23 2.86 0.60
N ASN A 125 -9.37 2.60 -0.08
CA ASN A 125 -10.66 2.41 0.58
C ASN A 125 -11.11 0.95 0.66
N ASP A 126 -10.44 0.05 -0.04
CA ASP A 126 -10.75 -1.38 -0.11
C ASP A 126 -10.12 -2.19 1.02
N ARG A 127 -9.28 -1.55 1.84
CA ARG A 127 -8.57 -2.15 2.99
C ARG A 127 -8.68 -1.26 4.22
N PHE A 128 -8.43 -1.83 5.39
CA PHE A 128 -8.55 -1.16 6.69
C PHE A 128 -7.18 -0.81 7.29
N LEU A 129 -7.16 0.21 8.16
CA LEU A 129 -6.02 0.48 9.01
C LEU A 129 -5.95 -0.58 10.14
N PRO A 130 -4.77 -0.96 10.62
CA PRO A 130 -3.45 -0.46 10.22
C PRO A 130 -2.86 -1.19 9.00
N ASP A 131 -3.46 -2.30 8.55
CA ASP A 131 -2.87 -3.23 7.57
C ASP A 131 -2.46 -2.55 6.27
N LYS A 132 -3.34 -1.73 5.66
CA LYS A 132 -3.01 -1.00 4.43
C LYS A 132 -1.80 -0.06 4.56
N ALA A 133 -1.58 0.52 5.73
CA ALA A 133 -0.43 1.37 5.99
C ALA A 133 0.85 0.54 6.23
N ILE A 134 0.72 -0.59 6.90
CA ILE A 134 1.81 -1.56 7.08
C ILE A 134 2.27 -2.10 5.72
N ASP A 135 1.34 -2.53 4.87
CA ASP A 135 1.63 -3.04 3.53
C ASP A 135 2.37 -2.02 2.67
N LEU A 136 2.01 -0.72 2.75
CA LEU A 136 2.72 0.35 2.03
C LEU A 136 4.18 0.47 2.49
N VAL A 137 4.42 0.42 3.78
CA VAL A 137 5.78 0.50 4.34
C VAL A 137 6.58 -0.74 3.93
N ASP A 138 5.98 -1.92 4.00
CA ASP A 138 6.61 -3.18 3.62
C ASP A 138 7.00 -3.18 2.14
N GLU A 139 6.08 -2.80 1.25
CA GLU A 139 6.34 -2.75 -0.19
C GLU A 139 7.38 -1.68 -0.55
N ALA A 140 7.30 -0.48 0.05
CA ALA A 140 8.29 0.56 -0.21
C ALA A 140 9.70 0.13 0.23
N ALA A 141 9.81 -0.51 1.39
CA ALA A 141 11.07 -1.05 1.89
C ALA A 141 11.60 -2.19 1.00
N ALA A 142 10.72 -3.07 0.52
CA ALA A 142 11.07 -4.16 -0.40
C ALA A 142 11.55 -3.63 -1.76
N ARG A 143 10.90 -2.58 -2.31
CA ARG A 143 11.33 -1.92 -3.55
C ARG A 143 12.69 -1.29 -3.41
N LEU A 144 12.89 -0.50 -2.36
CA LEU A 144 14.19 0.14 -2.10
C LEU A 144 15.30 -0.90 -1.94
N ARG A 145 15.04 -2.00 -1.24
CA ARG A 145 15.99 -3.11 -1.15
C ARG A 145 16.33 -3.68 -2.52
N THR A 146 15.33 -3.87 -3.38
CA THR A 146 15.56 -4.38 -4.73
C THR A 146 16.37 -3.41 -5.57
N GLU A 147 16.16 -2.10 -5.41
CA GLU A 147 16.96 -1.05 -6.04
C GLU A 147 18.42 -1.10 -5.57
N ILE A 148 18.67 -1.25 -4.27
CA ILE A 148 20.03 -1.40 -3.71
C ILE A 148 20.74 -2.67 -4.23
N ASP A 149 19.99 -3.77 -4.38
CA ASP A 149 20.52 -5.04 -4.87
C ASP A 149 20.67 -5.07 -6.40
N SER A 150 20.03 -4.17 -7.14
CA SER A 150 20.08 -4.05 -8.60
C SER A 150 21.23 -3.15 -9.06
N LEU A 151 21.59 -3.27 -10.32
CA LEU A 151 22.57 -2.37 -10.94
C LEU A 151 21.95 -0.97 -11.12
N PRO A 152 22.64 0.10 -10.68
CA PRO A 152 22.21 1.46 -10.96
C PRO A 152 22.04 1.72 -12.45
N THR A 153 21.07 2.57 -12.81
CA THR A 153 20.76 2.88 -14.21
C THR A 153 21.97 3.41 -14.98
N GLU A 154 22.77 4.26 -14.36
CA GLU A 154 23.99 4.84 -14.95
C GLU A 154 25.02 3.75 -15.30
N LEU A 155 25.15 2.74 -14.44
CA LEU A 155 26.06 1.61 -14.64
C LEU A 155 25.54 0.67 -15.75
N ASP A 156 24.24 0.44 -15.82
CA ASP A 156 23.62 -0.39 -16.86
C ASP A 156 23.73 0.30 -18.23
N GLU A 157 23.46 1.60 -18.31
CA GLU A 157 23.63 2.41 -19.53
C GLU A 157 25.08 2.42 -20.01
N SER A 158 26.04 2.64 -19.10
CA SER A 158 27.47 2.59 -19.42
C SER A 158 27.87 1.21 -19.96
N LYS A 159 27.44 0.13 -19.33
CA LYS A 159 27.72 -1.23 -19.80
C LYS A 159 27.11 -1.53 -21.17
N ARG A 160 25.87 -1.10 -21.41
CA ARG A 160 25.21 -1.25 -22.71
C ARG A 160 25.95 -0.47 -23.80
N ARG A 161 26.40 0.74 -23.48
CA ARG A 161 27.17 1.56 -24.41
C ARG A 161 28.52 0.93 -24.76
N ILE A 162 29.24 0.43 -23.76
CA ILE A 162 30.48 -0.30 -23.95
C ILE A 162 30.26 -1.51 -24.86
N LEU A 163 29.23 -2.34 -24.58
CA LEU A 163 28.91 -3.51 -25.38
C LEU A 163 28.60 -3.14 -26.84
N GLN A 164 27.83 -2.06 -27.05
CA GLN A 164 27.52 -1.57 -28.39
C GLN A 164 28.77 -1.17 -29.17
N LEU A 165 29.69 -0.42 -28.53
CA LEU A 165 30.94 0.00 -29.15
C LEU A 165 31.90 -1.19 -29.36
N GLU A 166 31.89 -2.19 -28.50
CA GLU A 166 32.67 -3.42 -28.71
C GLU A 166 32.23 -4.21 -29.92
N ILE A 167 30.89 -4.31 -30.13
CA ILE A 167 30.32 -4.94 -31.33
C ILE A 167 30.72 -4.16 -32.59
N GLU A 168 30.64 -2.81 -32.54
CA GLU A 168 31.07 -1.94 -33.67
C GLU A 168 32.55 -2.12 -33.95
N ALA A 169 33.42 -2.11 -32.91
CA ALA A 169 34.84 -2.33 -33.05
C ALA A 169 35.19 -3.69 -33.66
N GLN A 170 34.47 -4.76 -33.23
CA GLN A 170 34.66 -6.09 -33.78
C GLN A 170 34.23 -6.20 -35.27
N ALA A 171 33.20 -5.44 -35.67
CA ALA A 171 32.78 -5.38 -37.06
C ALA A 171 33.81 -4.65 -37.91
N LEU A 172 34.24 -3.44 -37.49
CA LEU A 172 35.28 -2.64 -38.19
C LEU A 172 36.64 -3.30 -38.24
N GLY A 173 37.00 -4.11 -37.24
CA GLY A 173 38.23 -4.88 -37.22
C GLY A 173 38.38 -5.94 -38.31
N LYS A 174 37.28 -6.29 -39.00
CA LYS A 174 37.26 -7.22 -40.12
C LYS A 174 37.43 -6.51 -41.47
N GLU A 175 37.36 -5.18 -41.51
CA GLU A 175 37.50 -4.36 -42.70
C GLU A 175 38.96 -3.87 -42.86
N GLU A 176 39.43 -3.83 -44.10
CA GLU A 176 40.86 -3.47 -44.40
C GLU A 176 40.99 -2.03 -44.92
N ASP A 177 39.92 -1.30 -45.19
CA ASP A 177 39.97 0.04 -45.75
C ASP A 177 40.48 1.10 -44.75
N ALA A 178 41.08 2.18 -45.29
CA ALA A 178 41.73 3.18 -44.47
C ALA A 178 40.74 3.97 -43.56
N GLN A 179 39.50 4.16 -43.98
CA GLN A 179 38.48 4.86 -43.24
C GLN A 179 38.00 4.03 -42.03
N SER A 180 37.85 2.71 -42.19
CA SER A 180 37.46 1.80 -41.11
C SER A 180 38.58 1.71 -40.05
N LYS A 181 39.83 1.74 -40.45
CA LYS A 181 40.97 1.77 -39.51
C LYS A 181 41.06 3.04 -38.68
N ASP A 182 40.79 4.21 -39.28
CA ASP A 182 40.78 5.50 -38.57
C ASP A 182 39.61 5.56 -37.59
N ARG A 183 38.46 5.07 -37.99
CA ARG A 183 37.25 4.97 -37.12
C ARG A 183 37.49 3.99 -35.98
N LEU A 184 38.12 2.85 -36.24
CA LEU A 184 38.46 1.85 -35.23
C LEU A 184 39.40 2.43 -34.17
N ALA A 185 40.40 3.23 -34.57
CA ALA A 185 41.31 3.87 -33.63
C ALA A 185 40.58 4.82 -32.68
N LYS A 186 39.70 5.71 -33.20
CA LYS A 186 38.90 6.62 -32.40
C LYS A 186 37.93 5.87 -31.47
N LEU A 187 37.32 4.81 -31.96
CA LEU A 187 36.41 3.99 -31.19
C LEU A 187 37.09 3.23 -30.05
N ASN A 188 38.33 2.78 -30.26
CA ASN A 188 39.15 2.15 -29.22
C ASN A 188 39.57 3.17 -28.14
N GLU A 189 39.83 4.43 -28.49
CA GLU A 189 40.07 5.50 -27.49
C GLU A 189 38.82 5.80 -26.67
N GLU A 190 37.64 5.89 -27.30
CA GLU A 190 36.35 6.08 -26.64
C GLU A 190 36.06 4.89 -25.69
N LEU A 191 36.25 3.66 -26.16
CA LEU A 191 36.11 2.44 -25.34
C LEU A 191 37.03 2.44 -24.14
N ALA A 192 38.30 2.80 -24.32
CA ALA A 192 39.26 2.84 -23.21
C ALA A 192 38.83 3.86 -22.13
N LYS A 193 38.31 5.02 -22.56
CA LYS A 193 37.79 6.04 -21.65
C LYS A 193 36.55 5.57 -20.91
N LEU A 194 35.55 5.05 -21.62
CA LEU A 194 34.30 4.55 -21.04
C LEU A 194 34.51 3.36 -20.11
N ARG A 195 35.46 2.46 -20.45
CA ARG A 195 35.83 1.33 -19.56
C ARG A 195 36.42 1.85 -18.25
N LYS A 196 37.29 2.85 -18.33
CA LYS A 196 37.89 3.44 -17.12
C LYS A 196 36.83 4.12 -16.25
N GLU A 197 35.93 4.90 -16.84
CA GLU A 197 34.81 5.55 -16.14
C GLU A 197 33.87 4.49 -15.52
N ASN A 198 33.57 3.43 -16.26
CA ASN A 198 32.74 2.33 -15.76
C ASN A 198 33.40 1.59 -14.60
N ASP A 199 34.73 1.32 -14.67
CA ASP A 199 35.49 0.66 -13.58
C ASP A 199 35.50 1.52 -12.30
N GLU A 200 35.57 2.85 -12.43
CA GLU A 200 35.48 3.77 -11.30
C GLU A 200 34.07 3.77 -10.69
N LEU A 201 33.02 3.75 -11.52
CA LEU A 201 31.61 3.64 -11.08
C LEU A 201 31.36 2.30 -10.38
N VAL A 202 31.85 1.19 -10.94
CA VAL A 202 31.74 -0.15 -10.33
C VAL A 202 32.39 -0.19 -8.95
N LYS A 203 33.61 0.33 -8.83
CA LYS A 203 34.32 0.36 -7.54
C LYS A 203 33.55 1.20 -6.50
N ARG A 204 32.99 2.32 -6.92
CA ARG A 204 32.15 3.15 -6.03
C ARG A 204 30.93 2.41 -5.58
N TRP A 205 30.17 1.83 -6.53
CA TRP A 205 28.98 1.05 -6.25
C TRP A 205 29.24 -0.14 -5.32
N ASP A 206 30.34 -0.91 -5.58
CA ASP A 206 30.74 -2.03 -4.72
C ASP A 206 31.07 -1.57 -3.30
N ALA A 207 31.71 -0.41 -3.15
CA ALA A 207 32.05 0.16 -1.85
C ALA A 207 30.82 0.61 -1.08
N GLU A 208 29.87 1.29 -1.75
CA GLU A 208 28.58 1.70 -1.16
C GLU A 208 27.76 0.47 -0.76
N LYS A 209 27.64 -0.51 -1.64
CA LYS A 209 26.93 -1.78 -1.36
C LYS A 209 27.54 -2.54 -0.19
N ALA A 210 28.87 -2.58 -0.07
CA ALA A 210 29.56 -3.20 1.05
C ALA A 210 29.28 -2.47 2.38
N SER A 211 29.23 -1.13 2.38
CA SER A 211 28.86 -0.32 3.55
C SER A 211 27.45 -0.65 4.01
N ILE A 212 26.47 -0.61 3.10
CA ILE A 212 25.06 -0.94 3.38
C ILE A 212 24.94 -2.37 3.92
N ALA A 213 25.64 -3.32 3.30
CA ALA A 213 25.62 -4.72 3.74
C ALA A 213 26.16 -4.87 5.17
N ARG A 214 27.21 -4.12 5.54
CA ARG A 214 27.77 -4.15 6.90
C ARG A 214 26.83 -3.56 7.93
N VAL A 215 26.20 -2.41 7.63
CA VAL A 215 25.18 -1.80 8.50
C VAL A 215 24.04 -2.78 8.75
N ARG A 216 23.58 -3.47 7.70
CA ARG A 216 22.52 -4.47 7.77
C ARG A 216 22.92 -5.69 8.63
N GLU A 217 24.14 -6.17 8.51
CA GLU A 217 24.66 -7.27 9.31
C GLU A 217 24.70 -6.92 10.80
N VAL A 218 25.21 -5.73 11.14
CA VAL A 218 25.26 -5.24 12.52
C VAL A 218 23.85 -5.07 13.11
N LYS A 219 22.87 -4.56 12.33
CA LYS A 219 21.46 -4.50 12.78
C LYS A 219 20.87 -5.88 13.07
N LYS A 220 21.16 -6.88 12.22
CA LYS A 220 20.72 -8.27 12.47
C LYS A 220 21.36 -8.87 13.72
N GLU A 221 22.65 -8.58 13.97
CA GLU A 221 23.31 -9.02 15.19
C GLU A 221 22.68 -8.38 16.42
N ILE A 222 22.35 -7.09 16.38
CA ILE A 222 21.67 -6.38 17.47
C ILE A 222 20.31 -7.03 17.76
N ASP A 223 19.51 -7.34 16.73
CA ASP A 223 18.22 -7.99 16.89
C ASP A 223 18.36 -9.41 17.48
N ALA A 224 19.32 -10.18 17.00
CA ALA A 224 19.62 -11.50 17.55
C ALA A 224 20.03 -11.41 19.03
N VAL A 225 20.85 -10.42 19.42
CA VAL A 225 21.23 -10.20 20.82
C VAL A 225 20.03 -9.81 21.67
N LYS A 226 19.11 -8.95 21.17
CA LYS A 226 17.89 -8.59 21.88
C LYS A 226 16.99 -9.80 22.11
N ASN A 227 16.81 -10.65 21.11
CA ASN A 227 16.03 -11.89 21.23
C ASN A 227 16.67 -12.87 22.24
N GLN A 228 18.01 -12.98 22.25
CA GLN A 228 18.71 -13.77 23.24
C GLN A 228 18.56 -13.21 24.67
N MET A 229 18.51 -11.89 24.82
CA MET A 229 18.26 -11.25 26.13
C MET A 229 16.86 -11.56 26.64
N GLU A 230 15.82 -11.45 25.77
CA GLU A 230 14.45 -11.83 26.13
C GLU A 230 14.34 -13.30 26.52
N GLN A 231 15.06 -14.17 25.84
CA GLN A 231 15.08 -15.59 26.17
C GLN A 231 15.77 -15.84 27.50
N ALA A 232 16.95 -15.21 27.76
CA ALA A 232 17.65 -15.30 29.03
C ALA A 232 16.82 -14.75 30.20
N GLU A 233 16.02 -13.71 29.97
CA GLU A 233 15.08 -13.16 30.96
C GLU A 233 13.97 -14.16 31.29
N ARG A 234 13.39 -14.84 30.30
CA ARG A 234 12.37 -15.90 30.50
C ARG A 234 12.93 -17.10 31.23
N ASP A 235 14.19 -17.43 30.98
CA ASP A 235 14.91 -18.56 31.61
C ASP A 235 15.51 -18.17 32.97
N TYR A 236 15.33 -16.91 33.43
CA TYR A 236 15.94 -16.36 34.66
C TYR A 236 17.47 -16.43 34.70
N ASP A 237 18.15 -16.46 33.54
CA ASP A 237 19.62 -16.43 33.45
C ASP A 237 20.11 -14.96 33.47
N LEU A 238 20.16 -14.40 34.68
CA LEU A 238 20.59 -13.02 34.91
C LEU A 238 22.04 -12.73 34.51
N ASN A 239 22.91 -13.73 34.58
CA ASN A 239 24.33 -13.57 34.20
C ASN A 239 24.47 -13.38 32.71
N LYS A 240 23.85 -14.24 31.92
CA LYS A 240 23.84 -14.14 30.45
C LYS A 240 23.15 -12.86 29.96
N MET A 241 22.04 -12.49 30.61
CA MET A 241 21.34 -11.23 30.32
C MET A 241 22.25 -10.01 30.58
N ALA A 242 23.00 -9.99 31.69
CA ALA A 242 23.91 -8.89 32.02
C ALA A 242 25.09 -8.81 31.03
N GLU A 243 25.69 -9.95 30.64
CA GLU A 243 26.77 -10.01 29.66
C GLU A 243 26.32 -9.44 28.31
N LEU A 244 25.16 -9.83 27.84
CA LEU A 244 24.61 -9.34 26.56
C LEU A 244 24.24 -7.86 26.63
N LYS A 245 23.61 -7.42 27.73
CA LYS A 245 23.14 -6.04 27.92
C LYS A 245 24.26 -5.01 28.12
N TYR A 246 25.27 -5.35 28.88
CA TYR A 246 26.36 -4.42 29.25
C TYR A 246 27.65 -4.65 28.45
N GLY A 247 27.81 -5.81 27.80
CA GLY A 247 28.96 -6.13 26.97
C GLY A 247 28.64 -5.99 25.47
N ARG A 248 27.98 -6.99 24.90
CA ARG A 248 27.83 -7.12 23.43
C ARG A 248 26.95 -6.05 22.80
N LEU A 249 25.81 -5.72 23.40
CA LEU A 249 24.87 -4.75 22.83
C LEU A 249 25.47 -3.33 22.67
N PRO A 250 26.18 -2.77 23.67
CA PRO A 250 26.83 -1.45 23.54
C PRO A 250 27.95 -1.42 22.51
N GLU A 251 28.67 -2.54 22.31
CA GLU A 251 29.70 -2.65 21.27
C GLU A 251 29.11 -2.54 19.88
N LEU A 252 28.06 -3.32 19.61
CA LEU A 252 27.34 -3.28 18.33
C LEU A 252 26.68 -1.93 18.07
N GLN A 253 26.13 -1.29 19.10
CA GLN A 253 25.57 0.06 19.00
C GLN A 253 26.61 1.13 18.66
N LYS A 254 27.82 1.01 19.23
CA LYS A 254 28.96 1.91 18.88
C LYS A 254 29.42 1.68 17.45
N GLU A 255 29.50 0.43 17.02
CA GLU A 255 29.85 0.10 15.63
C GLU A 255 28.82 0.66 14.66
N LEU A 256 27.52 0.48 14.93
CA LEU A 256 26.44 1.05 14.13
C LEU A 256 26.52 2.58 14.06
N ALA A 257 26.74 3.26 15.18
CA ALA A 257 26.89 4.71 15.23
C ALA A 257 28.13 5.22 14.48
N ALA A 258 29.22 4.45 14.46
CA ALA A 258 30.43 4.78 13.71
C ALA A 258 30.20 4.63 12.18
N LEU A 259 29.46 3.62 11.76
CA LEU A 259 29.08 3.42 10.36
C LEU A 259 28.12 4.53 9.88
N SER A 260 27.09 4.85 10.66
CA SER A 260 26.11 5.91 10.31
C SER A 260 26.72 7.31 10.21
N LYS A 261 27.76 7.62 11.03
CA LYS A 261 28.47 8.92 10.95
C LYS A 261 29.32 9.05 9.70
N LYS A 262 29.79 7.95 9.11
CA LYS A 262 30.51 7.99 7.82
C LYS A 262 29.58 8.41 6.69
N ASP A 263 28.32 8.01 6.75
CA ASP A 263 27.32 8.31 5.73
C ASP A 263 26.83 9.78 5.82
N GLU A 264 26.77 10.37 7.04
CA GLU A 264 26.37 11.77 7.25
C GLU A 264 27.43 12.81 6.82
N ASN A 265 28.70 12.44 6.79
CA ASN A 265 29.79 13.37 6.42
C ASN A 265 30.08 13.46 4.92
N GLY A 266 29.11 13.01 4.12
CA GLY A 266 29.35 13.18 2.96
C GLY A 266 29.43 13.49 1.63
N ASN A 267 28.86 12.96 0.72
CA ASN A 267 28.95 13.38 -0.67
C ASN A 267 27.54 13.55 -1.22
N ASP A 268 27.25 14.72 -1.81
CA ASP A 268 26.07 14.97 -2.64
C ASP A 268 25.92 14.01 -3.84
N ASN A 269 26.76 12.98 -3.93
CA ASN A 269 26.88 12.05 -5.05
C ASN A 269 26.77 10.59 -4.61
N VAL A 270 25.81 10.29 -3.73
CA VAL A 270 25.49 8.90 -3.33
C VAL A 270 24.65 8.24 -4.45
N MET A 271 25.16 7.12 -4.99
CA MET A 271 24.48 6.37 -6.07
C MET A 271 23.29 5.55 -5.56
N LEU A 272 23.31 5.15 -4.28
CA LEU A 272 22.31 4.27 -3.68
C LEU A 272 21.55 5.00 -2.57
N LYS A 273 20.23 5.09 -2.72
CA LYS A 273 19.34 5.55 -1.66
C LYS A 273 19.22 4.47 -0.59
N GLU A 274 19.39 4.82 0.69
CA GLU A 274 19.35 3.87 1.82
C GLU A 274 18.10 3.99 2.70
N GLU A 275 17.34 5.06 2.52
CA GLU A 275 16.23 5.42 3.40
C GLU A 275 14.92 5.53 2.62
N VAL A 276 13.89 4.85 3.12
CA VAL A 276 12.52 5.04 2.65
C VAL A 276 11.99 6.38 3.13
N ASP A 277 11.53 7.22 2.22
CA ASP A 277 10.91 8.52 2.49
C ASP A 277 9.45 8.61 2.04
N GLU A 278 8.85 9.78 2.17
CA GLU A 278 7.46 10.04 1.77
C GLU A 278 7.23 9.78 0.28
N GLU A 279 8.24 10.07 -0.57
CA GLU A 279 8.13 9.92 -2.02
C GLU A 279 8.04 8.45 -2.43
N ASP A 280 8.77 7.57 -1.75
CA ASP A 280 8.68 6.12 -2.01
C ASP A 280 7.31 5.57 -1.64
N ILE A 281 6.76 5.99 -0.50
CA ILE A 281 5.38 5.66 -0.12
C ILE A 281 4.39 6.18 -1.16
N ALA A 282 4.55 7.42 -1.61
CA ALA A 282 3.70 8.01 -2.64
C ALA A 282 3.77 7.24 -3.97
N LYS A 283 4.96 6.76 -4.36
CA LYS A 283 5.13 5.89 -5.55
C LYS A 283 4.35 4.58 -5.43
N VAL A 284 4.37 3.95 -4.25
CA VAL A 284 3.61 2.72 -4.00
C VAL A 284 2.10 3.00 -4.07
N VAL A 285 1.62 4.04 -3.39
CA VAL A 285 0.22 4.47 -3.44
C VAL A 285 -0.22 4.75 -4.87
N SER A 286 0.61 5.46 -5.64
CA SER A 286 0.36 5.73 -7.05
C SER A 286 0.22 4.44 -7.88
N THR A 287 1.07 3.46 -7.63
CA THR A 287 0.99 2.17 -8.32
C THR A 287 -0.31 1.42 -8.00
N TRP A 288 -0.76 1.45 -6.75
CA TRP A 288 -1.96 0.74 -6.32
C TRP A 288 -3.25 1.43 -6.76
N THR A 289 -3.26 2.77 -6.70
CA THR A 289 -4.48 3.58 -6.94
C THR A 289 -4.58 4.11 -8.36
N GLY A 290 -3.46 4.12 -9.11
CA GLY A 290 -3.37 4.79 -10.40
C GLY A 290 -3.28 6.32 -10.32
N ILE A 291 -3.18 6.92 -9.12
CA ILE A 291 -3.10 8.37 -8.92
C ILE A 291 -1.63 8.80 -9.07
N PRO A 292 -1.30 9.78 -9.94
CA PRO A 292 0.08 10.20 -10.15
C PRO A 292 0.77 10.75 -8.90
N VAL A 293 2.06 10.41 -8.70
CA VAL A 293 2.87 10.78 -7.52
C VAL A 293 2.92 12.30 -7.30
N ALA A 294 3.00 13.09 -8.38
CA ALA A 294 3.10 14.55 -8.30
C ALA A 294 1.94 15.20 -7.53
N ARG A 295 0.82 14.49 -7.37
CA ARG A 295 -0.37 14.98 -6.67
C ARG A 295 -0.52 14.48 -5.23
N LEU A 296 0.24 13.47 -4.83
CA LEU A 296 0.22 12.97 -3.48
C LEU A 296 0.97 13.89 -2.50
N GLY A 297 1.73 14.87 -3.03
CA GLY A 297 2.53 15.84 -2.29
C GLY A 297 1.87 17.23 -2.14
N THR A 298 2.64 18.17 -1.61
CA THR A 298 2.23 19.52 -1.20
C THR A 298 1.76 20.46 -2.32
N GLY A 299 1.93 20.09 -3.60
CA GLY A 299 1.53 20.91 -4.75
C GLY A 299 0.01 21.03 -4.99
N GLU A 300 -0.81 20.20 -4.34
CA GLU A 300 -2.27 20.17 -4.51
C GLU A 300 -2.93 21.47 -4.05
N ARG A 301 -2.44 22.09 -2.96
CA ARG A 301 -2.99 23.37 -2.46
C ARG A 301 -2.83 24.52 -3.45
N ALA A 302 -1.68 24.60 -4.14
CA ALA A 302 -1.44 25.64 -5.13
C ALA A 302 -2.34 25.47 -6.36
N LYS A 303 -2.53 24.25 -6.84
CA LYS A 303 -3.45 23.95 -7.96
C LYS A 303 -4.91 24.27 -7.63
N LEU A 304 -5.35 24.00 -6.38
CA LEU A 304 -6.72 24.29 -5.93
C LEU A 304 -7.02 25.79 -5.88
N VAL A 305 -6.02 26.62 -5.56
CA VAL A 305 -6.17 28.08 -5.56
C VAL A 305 -6.43 28.63 -6.97
N HIS A 306 -5.83 28.02 -8.00
CA HIS A 306 -5.98 28.41 -9.41
C HIS A 306 -6.94 27.48 -10.18
N LEU A 307 -7.77 26.70 -9.48
CA LEU A 307 -8.66 25.71 -10.11
C LEU A 307 -9.60 26.35 -11.14
N GLU A 308 -10.14 27.54 -10.84
CA GLU A 308 -11.04 28.27 -11.73
C GLU A 308 -10.34 28.69 -13.03
N GLU A 309 -9.11 29.18 -12.93
CA GLU A 309 -8.29 29.60 -14.08
C GLU A 309 -7.96 28.39 -14.97
N ILE A 310 -7.55 27.27 -14.37
CA ILE A 310 -7.20 26.05 -15.10
C ILE A 310 -8.45 25.46 -15.79
N LEU A 311 -9.62 25.47 -15.14
CA LEU A 311 -10.86 25.02 -15.77
C LEU A 311 -11.23 25.90 -16.98
N HIS A 312 -10.97 27.21 -16.92
CA HIS A 312 -11.22 28.12 -18.02
C HIS A 312 -10.27 27.96 -19.22
N GLU A 313 -9.12 27.31 -19.04
CA GLU A 313 -8.24 26.96 -20.18
C GLU A 313 -8.93 25.95 -21.13
N HIS A 314 -9.77 25.08 -20.58
CA HIS A 314 -10.46 24.01 -21.34
C HIS A 314 -11.93 24.34 -21.61
N VAL A 315 -12.60 25.05 -20.71
CA VAL A 315 -14.02 25.37 -20.81
C VAL A 315 -14.18 26.88 -21.05
N ILE A 316 -14.43 27.23 -22.28
CA ILE A 316 -14.62 28.62 -22.68
C ILE A 316 -16.01 29.09 -22.29
N GLY A 317 -16.09 30.17 -21.52
CA GLY A 317 -17.34 30.68 -20.96
C GLY A 317 -17.79 29.90 -19.74
N GLN A 318 -19.10 29.81 -19.50
CA GLN A 318 -19.72 29.04 -18.38
C GLN A 318 -19.19 29.45 -16.97
N ASN A 319 -18.92 30.75 -16.77
CA ASN A 319 -18.27 31.27 -15.58
C ASN A 319 -18.96 30.90 -14.28
N GLU A 320 -20.31 30.90 -14.24
CA GLU A 320 -21.07 30.52 -13.06
C GLU A 320 -20.90 29.04 -12.72
N ALA A 321 -20.91 28.17 -13.73
CA ALA A 321 -20.75 26.74 -13.55
C ALA A 321 -19.32 26.39 -13.06
N VAL A 322 -18.30 26.97 -13.70
CA VAL A 322 -16.89 26.80 -13.33
C VAL A 322 -16.65 27.27 -11.88
N LYS A 323 -17.15 28.45 -11.54
CA LYS A 323 -17.04 29.01 -10.18
C LYS A 323 -17.74 28.12 -9.13
N ALA A 324 -18.97 27.68 -9.40
CA ALA A 324 -19.72 26.82 -8.46
C ALA A 324 -19.01 25.49 -8.19
N VAL A 325 -18.44 24.88 -9.23
CA VAL A 325 -17.66 23.64 -9.12
C VAL A 325 -16.36 23.88 -8.34
N SER A 326 -15.60 24.93 -8.68
CA SER A 326 -14.35 25.28 -8.02
C SER A 326 -14.54 25.54 -6.52
N GLU A 327 -15.54 26.34 -6.16
CA GLU A 327 -15.86 26.62 -4.75
C GLU A 327 -16.28 25.36 -3.96
N ALA A 328 -17.01 24.45 -4.58
CA ALA A 328 -17.41 23.22 -3.92
C ALA A 328 -16.21 22.29 -3.66
N VAL A 329 -15.31 22.19 -4.64
CA VAL A 329 -14.07 21.41 -4.49
C VAL A 329 -13.17 22.01 -3.42
N ILE A 330 -12.98 23.32 -3.42
CA ILE A 330 -12.18 24.02 -2.40
C ILE A 330 -12.76 23.82 -0.99
N ARG A 331 -14.08 23.98 -0.82
CA ARG A 331 -14.75 23.74 0.47
C ARG A 331 -14.56 22.30 0.96
N ALA A 332 -14.71 21.33 0.09
CA ALA A 332 -14.52 19.92 0.44
C ALA A 332 -13.10 19.60 0.88
N ARG A 333 -12.10 20.21 0.21
CA ARG A 333 -10.67 20.03 0.51
C ARG A 333 -10.22 20.80 1.76
N ALA A 334 -10.94 21.85 2.14
CA ALA A 334 -10.69 22.58 3.38
C ALA A 334 -11.16 21.83 4.65
N GLY A 335 -11.68 20.61 4.51
CA GLY A 335 -12.13 19.80 5.65
C GLY A 335 -13.52 20.18 6.18
N ILE A 336 -14.23 21.10 5.54
CA ILE A 336 -15.57 21.56 5.93
C ILE A 336 -16.63 20.66 5.28
N LYS A 337 -16.48 19.35 5.42
CA LYS A 337 -17.32 18.37 4.74
C LYS A 337 -17.71 17.22 5.66
N ASP A 338 -18.94 16.73 5.50
CA ASP A 338 -19.37 15.43 6.06
C ASP A 338 -18.62 14.30 5.30
N PRO A 339 -17.86 13.44 5.97
CA PRO A 339 -17.11 12.36 5.33
C PRO A 339 -18.02 11.36 4.57
N ASN A 340 -19.30 11.27 4.92
CA ASN A 340 -20.26 10.37 4.30
C ASN A 340 -20.94 10.94 3.04
N ARG A 341 -20.54 12.14 2.59
CA ARG A 341 -21.12 12.77 1.41
C ARG A 341 -20.09 12.96 0.29
N PRO A 342 -20.52 12.96 -0.99
CA PRO A 342 -19.61 13.25 -2.11
C PRO A 342 -19.00 14.65 -2.00
N ILE A 343 -17.88 14.89 -2.66
CA ILE A 343 -17.17 16.18 -2.69
C ILE A 343 -18.10 17.31 -3.17
N GLY A 344 -18.91 17.01 -4.17
CA GLY A 344 -19.96 17.87 -4.69
C GLY A 344 -20.92 17.07 -5.56
N SER A 345 -22.18 17.47 -5.58
CA SER A 345 -23.19 16.96 -6.51
C SER A 345 -23.76 18.14 -7.28
N PHE A 346 -23.71 18.05 -8.60
CA PHE A 346 -24.09 19.13 -9.50
C PHE A 346 -25.10 18.63 -10.53
N ILE A 347 -26.02 19.47 -10.90
CA ILE A 347 -26.92 19.26 -12.03
C ILE A 347 -26.61 20.36 -13.05
N PHE A 348 -26.10 19.98 -14.22
CA PHE A 348 -25.82 20.88 -15.32
C PHE A 348 -27.03 20.92 -16.27
N LEU A 349 -27.72 22.05 -16.31
CA LEU A 349 -28.87 22.27 -17.15
C LEU A 349 -28.49 23.15 -18.35
N GLY A 350 -28.80 22.72 -19.55
CA GLY A 350 -28.55 23.49 -20.77
C GLY A 350 -28.64 22.66 -22.04
N PRO A 351 -28.68 23.30 -23.22
CA PRO A 351 -28.75 22.60 -24.50
C PRO A 351 -27.52 21.75 -24.79
N THR A 352 -27.59 20.90 -25.80
CA THR A 352 -26.47 20.06 -26.24
C THR A 352 -25.33 20.94 -26.76
N GLY A 353 -24.06 20.53 -26.52
CA GLY A 353 -22.89 21.20 -27.06
C GLY A 353 -22.37 22.41 -26.27
N VAL A 354 -22.94 22.73 -25.10
CA VAL A 354 -22.51 23.88 -24.27
C VAL A 354 -21.36 23.57 -23.29
N GLY A 355 -20.76 22.38 -23.37
CA GLY A 355 -19.58 22.02 -22.56
C GLY A 355 -19.87 21.28 -21.26
N LYS A 356 -21.09 20.76 -21.00
CA LYS A 356 -21.43 20.04 -19.75
C LYS A 356 -20.52 18.83 -19.49
N THR A 357 -20.36 17.97 -20.51
CA THR A 357 -19.50 16.79 -20.42
C THR A 357 -18.02 17.17 -20.37
N GLU A 358 -17.60 18.21 -21.09
CA GLU A 358 -16.25 18.71 -21.09
C GLU A 358 -15.82 19.25 -19.71
N LEU A 359 -16.71 19.97 -19.02
CA LEU A 359 -16.44 20.43 -17.66
C LEU A 359 -16.22 19.26 -16.68
N ALA A 360 -17.03 18.19 -16.79
CA ALA A 360 -16.85 17.01 -15.96
C ALA A 360 -15.53 16.27 -16.27
N LYS A 361 -15.17 16.19 -17.55
CA LYS A 361 -13.93 15.58 -18.04
C LYS A 361 -12.69 16.34 -17.56
N THR A 362 -12.69 17.66 -17.76
CA THR A 362 -11.62 18.54 -17.30
C THR A 362 -11.48 18.51 -15.78
N LEU A 363 -12.60 18.42 -15.05
CA LEU A 363 -12.58 18.29 -13.61
C LEU A 363 -11.93 16.97 -13.18
N ALA A 364 -12.20 15.86 -13.85
CA ALA A 364 -11.54 14.57 -13.59
C ALA A 364 -10.03 14.66 -13.86
N GLU A 365 -9.64 15.29 -14.98
CA GLU A 365 -8.25 15.51 -15.34
C GLU A 365 -7.52 16.36 -14.29
N ILE A 366 -8.09 17.46 -13.85
CA ILE A 366 -7.46 18.34 -12.87
C ILE A 366 -7.37 17.72 -11.49
N LEU A 367 -8.43 17.03 -11.03
CA LEU A 367 -8.48 16.43 -9.70
C LEU A 367 -7.68 15.13 -9.59
N PHE A 368 -7.60 14.35 -10.69
CA PHE A 368 -7.07 12.99 -10.68
C PHE A 368 -6.00 12.74 -11.75
N ASP A 369 -5.51 13.78 -12.45
CA ASP A 369 -4.49 13.79 -13.53
C ASP A 369 -4.78 12.87 -14.73
N ASP A 370 -5.98 12.32 -14.82
CA ASP A 370 -6.38 11.46 -15.91
C ASP A 370 -7.88 11.61 -16.18
N GLU A 371 -8.22 11.96 -17.41
CA GLU A 371 -9.63 12.02 -17.87
C GLU A 371 -10.35 10.67 -17.72
N ARG A 372 -9.60 9.55 -17.71
CA ARG A 372 -10.12 8.19 -17.51
C ARG A 372 -10.65 7.94 -16.10
N ASN A 373 -10.31 8.79 -15.13
CA ASN A 373 -10.91 8.76 -13.79
C ASN A 373 -12.32 9.39 -13.77
N MET A 374 -12.99 9.38 -14.91
CA MET A 374 -14.40 9.71 -15.05
C MET A 374 -15.20 8.46 -15.39
N VAL A 375 -16.14 8.12 -14.50
CA VAL A 375 -17.13 7.04 -14.74
C VAL A 375 -18.34 7.67 -15.43
N ARG A 376 -18.45 7.47 -16.74
CA ARG A 376 -19.59 7.95 -17.52
C ARG A 376 -20.64 6.87 -17.65
N ILE A 377 -21.88 7.20 -17.26
CA ILE A 377 -23.04 6.33 -17.34
C ILE A 377 -24.11 7.06 -18.15
N ASP A 378 -24.50 6.44 -19.26
CA ASP A 378 -25.62 6.91 -20.08
C ASP A 378 -26.94 6.43 -19.48
N MET A 379 -27.72 7.35 -18.94
CA MET A 379 -28.97 7.03 -18.26
C MET A 379 -30.10 6.62 -19.21
N SER A 380 -29.89 6.77 -20.52
CA SER A 380 -30.81 6.20 -21.50
C SER A 380 -30.86 4.67 -21.49
N GLU A 381 -29.82 4.00 -21.01
CA GLU A 381 -29.79 2.55 -20.79
C GLU A 381 -30.59 2.11 -19.56
N TYR A 382 -31.01 3.06 -18.70
CA TYR A 382 -31.65 2.82 -17.40
C TYR A 382 -33.08 3.39 -17.33
N MET A 383 -33.82 3.27 -18.44
CA MET A 383 -35.19 3.75 -18.55
C MET A 383 -36.18 2.85 -17.83
N GLU A 384 -35.88 1.61 -17.60
CA GLU A 384 -36.75 0.62 -17.00
C GLU A 384 -36.35 0.27 -15.56
N LYS A 385 -37.36 0.04 -14.69
CA LYS A 385 -37.14 -0.24 -13.26
C LYS A 385 -36.17 -1.40 -13.00
N HIS A 386 -36.22 -2.46 -13.79
CA HIS A 386 -35.37 -3.62 -13.59
C HIS A 386 -33.86 -3.36 -13.92
N THR A 387 -33.58 -2.31 -14.67
CA THR A 387 -32.17 -1.96 -15.00
C THR A 387 -31.44 -1.31 -13.83
N VAL A 388 -32.14 -0.83 -12.78
CA VAL A 388 -31.54 -0.28 -11.55
C VAL A 388 -30.61 -1.31 -10.90
N SER A 389 -30.98 -2.59 -10.90
CA SER A 389 -30.12 -3.65 -10.36
C SER A 389 -28.80 -3.84 -11.11
N ARG A 390 -28.71 -3.50 -12.41
CA ARG A 390 -27.45 -3.47 -13.16
C ARG A 390 -26.56 -2.33 -12.70
N LEU A 391 -27.12 -1.23 -12.23
CA LEU A 391 -26.37 -0.06 -11.79
C LEU A 391 -25.77 -0.25 -10.39
N ILE A 392 -26.59 -0.68 -9.43
CA ILE A 392 -26.24 -0.76 -8.00
C ILE A 392 -25.98 -2.19 -7.50
N GLY A 393 -26.30 -3.21 -8.30
CA GLY A 393 -26.26 -4.62 -7.91
C GLY A 393 -27.62 -5.19 -7.56
N ALA A 394 -27.76 -6.50 -7.65
CA ALA A 394 -28.98 -7.20 -7.29
C ALA A 394 -29.13 -7.32 -5.75
N PRO A 395 -30.37 -7.26 -5.21
CA PRO A 395 -30.59 -7.50 -3.80
C PRO A 395 -30.22 -8.93 -3.38
N PRO A 396 -29.91 -9.18 -2.09
CA PRO A 396 -29.64 -10.52 -1.59
C PRO A 396 -30.74 -11.53 -1.96
N GLY A 397 -30.33 -12.66 -2.57
CA GLY A 397 -31.23 -13.73 -2.96
C GLY A 397 -31.71 -13.69 -4.42
N TYR A 398 -31.33 -12.69 -5.18
CA TYR A 398 -31.59 -12.63 -6.62
C TYR A 398 -30.36 -13.08 -7.44
N VAL A 399 -30.62 -13.56 -8.66
CA VAL A 399 -29.58 -13.95 -9.62
C VAL A 399 -28.73 -12.72 -9.95
N GLY A 400 -27.39 -12.83 -9.89
CA GLY A 400 -26.46 -11.72 -10.11
C GLY A 400 -26.07 -10.94 -8.83
N TYR A 401 -26.45 -11.39 -7.64
CA TYR A 401 -26.04 -10.75 -6.37
C TYR A 401 -24.53 -10.68 -6.19
N ASP A 402 -23.80 -11.70 -6.63
CA ASP A 402 -22.33 -11.78 -6.50
C ASP A 402 -21.58 -10.96 -7.57
N GLU A 403 -22.25 -10.48 -8.61
CA GLU A 403 -21.61 -9.77 -9.74
C GLU A 403 -21.40 -8.27 -9.48
N GLY A 404 -22.04 -7.70 -8.45
CA GLY A 404 -22.00 -6.27 -8.18
C GLY A 404 -22.66 -5.40 -9.27
N GLY A 405 -22.90 -4.12 -9.00
CA GLY A 405 -23.45 -3.19 -9.99
C GLY A 405 -22.36 -2.46 -10.78
N GLN A 406 -22.65 -2.02 -11.98
CA GLN A 406 -21.73 -1.28 -12.84
C GLN A 406 -21.14 -0.05 -12.16
N LEU A 407 -21.98 0.76 -11.51
CA LEU A 407 -21.53 1.94 -10.76
C LEU A 407 -20.74 1.55 -9.50
N THR A 408 -21.28 0.60 -8.72
CA THR A 408 -20.66 0.19 -7.45
C THR A 408 -19.31 -0.45 -7.68
N GLU A 409 -19.14 -1.28 -8.71
CA GLU A 409 -17.86 -1.89 -9.07
C GLU A 409 -16.87 -0.85 -9.65
N ALA A 410 -17.33 0.07 -10.49
CA ALA A 410 -16.51 1.13 -11.01
C ALA A 410 -15.94 2.02 -9.89
N VAL A 411 -16.80 2.44 -8.95
CA VAL A 411 -16.38 3.26 -7.81
C VAL A 411 -15.51 2.47 -6.83
N ARG A 412 -15.75 1.18 -6.64
CA ARG A 412 -14.92 0.32 -5.81
C ARG A 412 -13.50 0.20 -6.36
N ARG A 413 -13.37 0.06 -7.70
CA ARG A 413 -12.07 -0.03 -8.37
C ARG A 413 -11.36 1.32 -8.48
N HIS A 414 -12.12 2.39 -8.69
CA HIS A 414 -11.64 3.76 -8.82
C HIS A 414 -12.37 4.69 -7.85
N PRO A 415 -12.05 4.66 -6.54
CA PRO A 415 -12.77 5.41 -5.51
C PRO A 415 -12.62 6.94 -5.66
N TYR A 416 -11.57 7.37 -6.36
CA TYR A 416 -11.34 8.76 -6.74
C TYR A 416 -11.70 8.97 -8.20
N SER A 417 -12.97 9.25 -8.44
CA SER A 417 -13.49 9.46 -9.79
C SER A 417 -14.59 10.51 -9.81
N VAL A 418 -14.77 11.11 -10.98
CA VAL A 418 -15.95 11.94 -11.29
C VAL A 418 -17.01 11.02 -11.91
N ILE A 419 -18.16 10.97 -11.30
CA ILE A 419 -19.31 10.20 -11.84
C ILE A 419 -20.14 11.17 -12.66
N LEU A 420 -20.25 10.91 -13.96
CA LEU A 420 -21.11 11.63 -14.88
C LEU A 420 -22.32 10.77 -15.24
N LEU A 421 -23.50 11.20 -14.80
CA LEU A 421 -24.77 10.62 -15.21
C LEU A 421 -25.29 11.44 -16.38
N ASP A 422 -25.06 10.96 -17.60
CA ASP A 422 -25.46 11.66 -18.82
C ASP A 422 -26.92 11.36 -19.14
N GLU A 423 -27.64 12.34 -19.71
CA GLU A 423 -29.07 12.24 -20.04
C GLU A 423 -29.96 11.79 -18.86
N ILE A 424 -29.72 12.38 -17.69
CA ILE A 424 -30.40 12.01 -16.44
C ILE A 424 -31.94 12.04 -16.53
N GLU A 425 -32.48 12.89 -17.43
CA GLU A 425 -33.90 13.01 -17.68
C GLU A 425 -34.53 11.76 -18.29
N LYS A 426 -33.73 10.86 -18.85
CA LYS A 426 -34.20 9.58 -19.43
C LYS A 426 -34.27 8.45 -18.41
N ALA A 427 -33.66 8.63 -17.25
CA ALA A 427 -33.61 7.61 -16.22
C ALA A 427 -34.99 7.29 -15.66
N HIS A 428 -35.19 6.03 -15.19
CA HIS A 428 -36.36 5.68 -14.38
C HIS A 428 -36.35 6.48 -13.07
N ALA A 429 -37.54 6.82 -12.57
CA ALA A 429 -37.69 7.67 -11.38
C ALA A 429 -37.15 7.04 -10.07
N ASP A 430 -37.13 5.70 -9.99
CA ASP A 430 -36.57 4.98 -8.83
C ASP A 430 -35.04 4.99 -8.86
#